data_77e143cd40f894a7ca053e55cd60c901
#
_entry.id   77e143cd40f894a7ca053e55cd60c901
#
_cell.length_a   1.000
_cell.length_b   1.000
_cell.length_c   1.000
_cell.angle_alpha   90.00
_cell.angle_beta   90.00
_cell.angle_gamma   90.00
#
_symmetry.space_group_name_H-M   'P 1'
#
loop_
_entity.id
_entity.type
_entity.pdbx_description
1 polymer ?
#
loop_
_entity_poly.entity_id
_entity_poly.type
_entity_poly.pdbx_seq_one_letter_code
_entity_poly.pdbx_strand_id
1 'polypeptide(L)'
;WHIYHPEESDWFPSSEKPAIALCIFKEFYPDLSVYFASDLQYALHFEGRDLCDDESYRHLLEKYNIPREIFYSRLHDDSYKEKAYHEFDLCRQLQVTGFPTVLMQITESKFYMLTIGYSDFGMMKKRIDSVLSEVNAL
;
A
#
# COMPACT_ATOMS: atom_id res chain seq x y z
N TRP A 1 3.50 11.46 -18.31
CA TRP A 1 3.30 10.16 -17.64
C TRP A 1 4.33 9.19 -18.18
N HIS A 2 5.29 8.77 -17.39
CA HIS A 2 6.18 7.67 -17.72
C HIS A 2 5.42 6.37 -17.39
N ILE A 3 4.70 5.85 -18.38
CA ILE A 3 3.96 4.61 -18.23
C ILE A 3 4.95 3.45 -18.49
N TYR A 4 4.89 2.41 -17.66
CA TYR A 4 5.58 1.17 -17.95
C TYR A 4 5.13 0.61 -19.32
N HIS A 5 6.09 0.46 -20.22
CA HIS A 5 5.89 -0.14 -21.54
C HIS A 5 6.55 -1.52 -21.55
N PRO A 6 5.79 -2.62 -21.49
CA PRO A 6 6.34 -3.97 -21.46
C PRO A 6 7.26 -4.29 -22.64
N GLU A 7 6.99 -3.66 -23.78
CA GLU A 7 7.76 -3.87 -25.01
C GLU A 7 9.12 -3.17 -25.01
N GLU A 8 9.30 -2.17 -24.16
CA GLU A 8 10.50 -1.33 -24.07
C GLU A 8 11.26 -1.51 -22.75
N SER A 9 10.74 -2.33 -21.84
CA SER A 9 11.28 -2.47 -20.49
C SER A 9 11.94 -3.83 -20.30
N ASP A 10 13.11 -3.84 -19.68
CA ASP A 10 13.88 -5.04 -19.33
C ASP A 10 13.41 -5.68 -18.00
N TRP A 11 12.35 -5.15 -17.36
CA TRP A 11 11.88 -5.58 -16.07
C TRP A 11 10.34 -5.70 -16.03
N PHE A 12 9.85 -6.48 -15.08
CA PHE A 12 8.42 -6.66 -14.83
C PHE A 12 8.05 -6.11 -13.46
N PRO A 13 7.00 -5.25 -13.37
CA PRO A 13 6.55 -4.75 -12.09
C PRO A 13 6.01 -5.88 -11.21
N SER A 14 6.48 -5.93 -9.97
CA SER A 14 5.99 -6.85 -8.94
C SER A 14 5.56 -6.05 -7.72
N SER A 15 4.47 -6.45 -7.09
CA SER A 15 3.97 -5.83 -5.85
C SER A 15 4.62 -6.42 -4.58
N GLU A 16 5.41 -7.50 -4.68
CA GLU A 16 6.01 -8.14 -3.51
C GLU A 16 6.98 -7.21 -2.78
N LYS A 17 8.01 -6.72 -3.46
CA LYS A 17 9.04 -5.88 -2.82
C LYS A 17 8.46 -4.55 -2.30
N PRO A 18 7.62 -3.79 -3.03
CA PRO A 18 6.94 -2.62 -2.47
C PRO A 18 6.07 -2.91 -1.25
N ALA A 19 5.41 -4.08 -1.19
CA ALA A 19 4.64 -4.48 -0.01
C ALA A 19 5.54 -4.76 1.19
N ILE A 20 6.69 -5.42 0.99
CA ILE A 20 7.72 -5.60 2.03
C ILE A 20 8.23 -4.23 2.51
N ALA A 21 8.55 -3.32 1.58
CA ALA A 21 8.98 -1.96 1.89
C ALA A 21 7.96 -1.20 2.74
N LEU A 22 6.67 -1.34 2.43
CA LEU A 22 5.59 -0.74 3.21
C LEU A 22 5.49 -1.34 4.61
N CYS A 23 5.66 -2.65 4.77
CA CYS A 23 5.70 -3.30 6.10
C CYS A 23 6.86 -2.78 6.96
N ILE A 24 8.04 -2.59 6.35
CA ILE A 24 9.19 -1.99 7.03
C ILE A 24 8.90 -0.54 7.44
N PHE A 25 8.35 0.25 6.51
CA PHE A 25 8.02 1.65 6.75
C PHE A 25 7.05 1.85 7.91
N LYS A 26 6.03 1.00 8.02
CA LYS A 26 5.05 1.03 9.11
C LYS A 26 5.67 0.91 10.51
N GLU A 27 6.84 0.29 10.64
CA GLU A 27 7.55 0.19 11.93
C GLU A 27 8.23 1.50 12.32
N PHE A 28 8.63 2.32 11.34
CA PHE A 28 9.19 3.64 11.60
C PHE A 28 8.10 4.70 11.76
N TYR A 29 7.10 4.67 10.89
CA TYR A 29 6.09 5.73 10.77
C TYR A 29 4.70 5.14 10.45
N PRO A 30 4.00 4.52 11.41
CA PRO A 30 2.71 3.86 11.18
C PRO A 30 1.65 4.84 10.63
N ASP A 31 1.62 6.07 11.13
CA ASP A 31 0.64 7.09 10.73
C ASP A 31 0.90 7.69 9.34
N LEU A 32 2.08 7.46 8.77
CA LEU A 32 2.46 7.96 7.44
C LEU A 32 2.42 6.88 6.36
N SER A 33 1.92 5.69 6.65
CA SER A 33 1.93 4.54 5.73
C SER A 33 1.20 4.83 4.41
N VAL A 34 0.10 5.59 4.44
CA VAL A 34 -0.66 5.98 3.23
C VAL A 34 0.16 6.93 2.35
N TYR A 35 0.90 7.85 2.96
CA TYR A 35 1.78 8.76 2.21
C TYR A 35 2.92 8.01 1.55
N PHE A 36 3.53 7.05 2.25
CA PHE A 36 4.58 6.21 1.67
C PHE A 36 4.04 5.33 0.53
N ALA A 37 2.85 4.75 0.69
CA ALA A 37 2.20 4.01 -0.39
C ALA A 37 1.95 4.90 -1.63
N SER A 38 1.54 6.15 -1.43
CA SER A 38 1.39 7.14 -2.51
C SER A 38 2.72 7.45 -3.20
N ASP A 39 3.80 7.61 -2.43
CA ASP A 39 5.14 7.84 -2.96
C ASP A 39 5.66 6.65 -3.78
N LEU A 40 5.39 5.41 -3.33
CA LEU A 40 5.71 4.20 -4.10
C LEU A 40 4.98 4.17 -5.44
N GLN A 41 3.69 4.50 -5.45
CA GLN A 41 2.92 4.60 -6.69
C GLN A 41 3.43 5.70 -7.60
N TYR A 42 3.83 6.84 -7.05
CA TYR A 42 4.43 7.94 -7.82
C TYR A 42 5.76 7.51 -8.44
N ALA A 43 6.63 6.86 -7.65
CA ALA A 43 7.91 6.35 -8.12
C ALA A 43 7.73 5.35 -9.28
N LEU A 44 6.76 4.43 -9.16
CA LEU A 44 6.49 3.44 -10.20
C LEU A 44 5.84 4.06 -11.44
N HIS A 45 4.71 4.74 -11.27
CA HIS A 45 3.85 5.12 -12.39
C HIS A 45 4.21 6.47 -13.01
N PHE A 46 4.81 7.38 -12.27
CA PHE A 46 5.18 8.69 -12.76
C PHE A 46 6.68 8.82 -13.09
N GLU A 47 7.55 8.32 -12.21
CA GLU A 47 8.99 8.35 -12.41
C GLU A 47 9.53 7.16 -13.23
N GLY A 48 8.74 6.09 -13.38
CA GLY A 48 9.14 4.89 -14.13
C GLY A 48 10.23 4.08 -13.42
N ARG A 49 10.27 4.11 -12.07
CA ARG A 49 11.28 3.36 -11.32
C ARG A 49 10.88 1.89 -11.18
N ASP A 50 11.86 1.02 -11.33
CA ASP A 50 11.69 -0.40 -10.99
C ASP A 50 11.74 -0.60 -9.46
N LEU A 51 10.58 -0.81 -8.84
CA LEU A 51 10.49 -1.08 -7.40
C LEU A 51 10.97 -2.48 -7.01
N CYS A 52 11.41 -3.29 -7.96
CA CYS A 52 12.16 -4.53 -7.68
C CYS A 52 13.66 -4.27 -7.47
N ASP A 53 14.16 -3.08 -7.84
CA ASP A 53 15.52 -2.64 -7.56
C ASP A 53 15.58 -1.90 -6.21
N ASP A 54 16.51 -2.29 -5.35
CA ASP A 54 16.72 -1.71 -4.02
C ASP A 54 17.03 -0.20 -4.10
N GLU A 55 17.80 0.22 -5.09
CA GLU A 55 18.20 1.61 -5.25
C GLU A 55 17.01 2.55 -5.57
N SER A 56 15.91 1.99 -6.05
CA SER A 56 14.69 2.76 -6.31
C SER A 56 14.06 3.36 -5.06
N TYR A 57 14.40 2.85 -3.87
CA TYR A 57 13.90 3.36 -2.59
C TYR A 57 14.74 4.48 -1.99
N ARG A 58 15.98 4.71 -2.48
CA ARG A 58 16.96 5.63 -1.89
C ARG A 58 16.36 7.01 -1.58
N HIS A 59 15.71 7.63 -2.56
CA HIS A 59 15.13 8.98 -2.43
C HIS A 59 14.02 9.03 -1.38
N LEU A 60 13.27 7.95 -1.20
CA LEU A 60 12.22 7.84 -0.17
C LEU A 60 12.85 7.67 1.21
N LEU A 61 13.92 6.88 1.34
CA LEU A 61 14.65 6.74 2.59
C LEU A 61 15.24 8.08 3.05
N GLU A 62 15.76 8.89 2.11
CA GLU A 62 16.24 10.25 2.39
C GLU A 62 15.09 11.18 2.79
N LYS A 63 13.96 11.15 2.08
CA LYS A 63 12.77 11.94 2.37
C LYS A 63 12.26 11.72 3.80
N TYR A 64 12.26 10.48 4.26
CA TYR A 64 11.72 10.09 5.56
C TYR A 64 12.79 9.88 6.65
N ASN A 65 14.07 10.19 6.38
CA ASN A 65 15.19 9.98 7.31
C ASN A 65 15.28 8.56 7.85
N ILE A 66 15.06 7.56 7.00
CA ILE A 66 15.17 6.15 7.36
C ILE A 66 16.61 5.69 7.11
N PRO A 67 17.28 5.04 8.10
CA PRO A 67 18.62 4.51 7.91
C PRO A 67 18.66 3.44 6.83
N ARG A 68 19.44 3.66 5.77
CA ARG A 68 19.49 2.79 4.57
C ARG A 68 19.89 1.37 4.93
N GLU A 69 20.93 1.20 5.75
CA GLU A 69 21.43 -0.12 6.12
C GLU A 69 20.37 -0.96 6.82
N ILE A 70 19.60 -0.36 7.72
CA ILE A 70 18.50 -1.03 8.43
C ILE A 70 17.40 -1.38 7.44
N PHE A 71 17.01 -0.45 6.58
CA PHE A 71 15.95 -0.69 5.61
C PHE A 71 16.31 -1.81 4.64
N TYR A 72 17.49 -1.76 4.01
CA TYR A 72 17.89 -2.78 3.04
C TYR A 72 18.13 -4.14 3.69
N SER A 73 18.68 -4.20 4.90
CA SER A 73 18.77 -5.46 5.65
C SER A 73 17.41 -6.11 5.85
N ARG A 74 16.39 -5.31 6.23
CA ARG A 74 15.02 -5.79 6.41
C ARG A 74 14.32 -6.14 5.10
N LEU A 75 14.64 -5.44 4.00
CA LEU A 75 14.07 -5.69 2.69
C LEU A 75 14.37 -7.10 2.16
N HIS A 76 15.48 -7.69 2.63
CA HIS A 76 15.93 -9.05 2.31
C HIS A 76 15.73 -10.05 3.45
N ASP A 77 15.06 -9.66 4.52
CA ASP A 77 14.75 -10.54 5.65
C ASP A 77 13.40 -11.23 5.41
N ASP A 78 13.40 -12.57 5.45
CA ASP A 78 12.22 -13.39 5.22
C ASP A 78 11.07 -13.05 6.17
N SER A 79 11.34 -12.58 7.39
CA SER A 79 10.29 -12.20 8.34
C SER A 79 9.44 -11.04 7.85
N TYR A 80 10.01 -10.08 7.11
CA TYR A 80 9.25 -8.98 6.49
C TYR A 80 8.50 -9.41 5.24
N LYS A 81 9.05 -10.36 4.50
CA LYS A 81 8.34 -11.02 3.41
C LYS A 81 7.09 -11.75 3.94
N GLU A 82 7.23 -12.50 5.03
CA GLU A 82 6.10 -13.15 5.70
C GLU A 82 5.03 -12.15 6.15
N LYS A 83 5.42 -10.99 6.70
CA LYS A 83 4.47 -9.90 7.03
C LYS A 83 3.69 -9.42 5.82
N ALA A 84 4.36 -9.19 4.69
CA ALA A 84 3.69 -8.76 3.46
C ALA A 84 2.71 -9.82 2.93
N TYR A 85 3.10 -11.09 2.97
CA TYR A 85 2.22 -12.19 2.57
C TYR A 85 1.03 -12.36 3.51
N HIS A 86 1.22 -12.11 4.82
CA HIS A 86 0.10 -12.10 5.77
C HIS A 86 -0.92 -11.01 5.41
N GLU A 87 -0.49 -9.83 4.98
CA GLU A 87 -1.41 -8.78 4.50
C GLU A 87 -2.13 -9.18 3.20
N PHE A 88 -1.46 -9.89 2.28
CA PHE A 88 -2.12 -10.44 1.09
C PHE A 88 -3.18 -11.50 1.46
N ASP A 89 -2.88 -12.34 2.44
CA ASP A 89 -3.84 -13.33 2.96
C ASP A 89 -5.04 -12.66 3.63
N LEU A 90 -4.82 -11.60 4.38
CA LEU A 90 -5.89 -10.80 4.98
C LEU A 90 -6.80 -10.21 3.90
N CYS A 91 -6.26 -9.68 2.80
CA CYS A 91 -7.06 -9.21 1.66
C CYS A 91 -7.93 -10.32 1.09
N ARG A 92 -7.41 -11.55 0.98
CA ARG A 92 -8.19 -12.71 0.52
C ARG A 92 -9.29 -13.10 1.50
N GLN A 93 -9.00 -13.10 2.80
CA GLN A 93 -10.00 -13.38 3.85
C GLN A 93 -11.12 -12.35 3.88
N LEU A 94 -10.79 -11.07 3.63
CA LEU A 94 -11.75 -9.97 3.51
C LEU A 94 -12.47 -9.95 2.15
N GLN A 95 -12.25 -10.95 1.31
CA GLN A 95 -12.88 -11.09 -0.02
C GLN A 95 -12.63 -9.87 -0.94
N VAL A 96 -11.45 -9.27 -0.84
CA VAL A 96 -11.04 -8.20 -1.74
C VAL A 96 -10.76 -8.81 -3.12
N THR A 97 -11.58 -8.46 -4.10
CA THR A 97 -11.53 -9.01 -5.47
C THR A 97 -10.97 -8.04 -6.51
N GLY A 98 -10.69 -6.80 -6.10
CA GLY A 98 -10.15 -5.77 -7.00
C GLY A 98 -9.55 -4.60 -6.23
N PHE A 99 -8.79 -3.77 -6.93
CA PHE A 99 -8.08 -2.61 -6.36
C PHE A 99 -8.38 -1.32 -7.12
N PRO A 100 -8.37 -0.19 -6.43
CA PRO A 100 -8.33 -0.05 -4.98
C PRO A 100 -9.60 -0.55 -4.31
N THR A 101 -9.48 -1.10 -3.09
CA THR A 101 -10.63 -1.41 -2.23
C THR A 101 -10.48 -0.68 -0.90
N VAL A 102 -11.54 -0.06 -0.43
CA VAL A 102 -11.56 0.63 0.86
C VAL A 102 -12.59 -0.02 1.76
N LEU A 103 -12.12 -0.46 2.92
CA LEU A 103 -12.93 -1.06 3.98
C LEU A 103 -12.92 -0.14 5.20
N MET A 104 -14.06 -0.01 5.87
CA MET A 104 -14.18 0.68 7.15
C MET A 104 -14.37 -0.35 8.25
N GLN A 105 -13.39 -0.45 9.14
CA GLN A 105 -13.47 -1.32 10.30
C GLN A 105 -14.23 -0.64 11.43
N ILE A 106 -15.26 -1.28 11.95
CA ILE A 106 -16.08 -0.80 13.07
C ILE A 106 -15.74 -1.53 14.37
N THR A 107 -15.50 -2.84 14.28
CA THR A 107 -15.03 -3.68 15.40
C THR A 107 -13.92 -4.59 14.90
N GLU A 108 -13.31 -5.38 15.78
CA GLU A 108 -12.27 -6.34 15.39
C GLU A 108 -12.72 -7.32 14.28
N SER A 109 -14.02 -7.60 14.19
CA SER A 109 -14.57 -8.57 13.23
C SER A 109 -15.59 -7.99 12.24
N LYS A 110 -15.97 -6.72 12.37
CA LYS A 110 -16.98 -6.11 11.51
C LYS A 110 -16.39 -5.04 10.60
N PHE A 111 -16.48 -5.28 9.30
CA PHE A 111 -16.02 -4.38 8.26
C PHE A 111 -17.16 -4.00 7.32
N TYR A 112 -17.19 -2.76 6.86
CA TYR A 112 -18.04 -2.29 5.78
C TYR A 112 -17.19 -2.02 4.55
N MET A 113 -17.58 -2.61 3.43
CA MET A 113 -16.94 -2.30 2.15
C MET A 113 -17.48 -0.96 1.63
N LEU A 114 -16.62 0.05 1.60
CA LEU A 114 -16.98 1.37 1.12
C LEU A 114 -16.90 1.46 -0.41
N THR A 115 -15.87 0.85 -1.01
CA THR A 115 -15.73 0.83 -2.48
C THR A 115 -14.81 -0.29 -2.96
N ILE A 116 -15.05 -0.74 -4.17
CA ILE A 116 -14.12 -1.50 -5.02
C ILE A 116 -13.93 -0.68 -6.30
N GLY A 117 -12.66 -0.43 -6.68
CA GLY A 117 -12.31 0.45 -7.77
C GLY A 117 -12.33 1.93 -7.38
N TYR A 118 -12.11 2.79 -8.37
CA TYR A 118 -12.07 4.23 -8.17
C TYR A 118 -13.40 4.77 -7.64
N SER A 119 -13.31 5.68 -6.70
CA SER A 119 -14.43 6.48 -6.21
C SER A 119 -13.95 7.91 -5.95
N ASP A 120 -14.74 8.90 -6.36
CA ASP A 120 -14.44 10.29 -6.02
C ASP A 120 -14.64 10.57 -4.52
N PHE A 121 -14.04 11.67 -4.06
CA PHE A 121 -14.08 12.04 -2.64
C PHE A 121 -15.51 12.26 -2.12
N GLY A 122 -16.38 12.87 -2.91
CA GLY A 122 -17.76 13.16 -2.50
C GLY A 122 -18.56 11.87 -2.27
N MET A 123 -18.41 10.90 -3.15
CA MET A 123 -19.05 9.59 -3.01
C MET A 123 -18.47 8.82 -1.81
N MET A 124 -17.15 8.83 -1.64
CA MET A 124 -16.48 8.19 -0.50
C MET A 124 -16.98 8.78 0.82
N LYS A 125 -17.03 10.11 0.93
CA LYS A 125 -17.53 10.79 2.12
C LYS A 125 -18.98 10.39 2.44
N LYS A 126 -19.87 10.37 1.45
CA LYS A 126 -21.28 9.97 1.65
C LYS A 126 -21.40 8.54 2.18
N ARG A 127 -20.57 7.60 1.68
CA ARG A 127 -20.58 6.20 2.15
C ARG A 127 -20.09 6.09 3.59
N ILE A 128 -19.03 6.83 3.96
CA ILE A 128 -18.54 6.92 5.34
C ILE A 128 -19.64 7.46 6.26
N ASP A 129 -20.25 8.59 5.90
CA ASP A 129 -21.30 9.22 6.69
C ASP A 129 -22.51 8.27 6.88
N SER A 130 -22.88 7.50 5.84
CA SER A 130 -23.96 6.50 5.94
C SER A 130 -23.63 5.40 6.91
N VAL A 131 -22.40 4.85 6.87
CA VAL A 131 -21.97 3.79 7.80
C VAL A 131 -21.94 4.33 9.23
N LEU A 132 -21.40 5.53 9.44
CA LEU A 132 -21.36 6.15 10.78
C LEU A 132 -22.77 6.40 11.33
N SER A 133 -23.71 6.82 10.49
CA SER A 133 -25.12 7.01 10.90
C SER A 133 -25.77 5.69 11.29
N GLU A 134 -25.52 4.61 10.55
CA GLU A 134 -26.03 3.27 10.88
C GLU A 134 -25.46 2.76 12.21
N VAL A 135 -24.15 2.90 12.40
CA VAL A 135 -23.46 2.42 13.62
C VAL A 135 -23.91 3.20 14.86
N ASN A 136 -24.10 4.52 14.74
CA ASN A 136 -24.55 5.36 15.86
C ASN A 136 -26.05 5.18 16.19
N ALA A 137 -26.83 4.57 15.30
CA ALA A 137 -28.26 4.25 15.52
C ALA A 137 -28.45 2.91 16.24
N LEU A 138 -27.42 2.10 16.40
CA LEU A 138 -27.42 0.81 17.11
C LEU A 138 -27.10 1.03 18.59
#